data_c4fcd738655a342ff1794c3301aad682
#
_entry.id   c4fcd738655a342ff1794c3301aad682
#
_cell.length_a   1.000
_cell.length_b   1.000
_cell.length_c   1.000
_cell.angle_alpha   90.00
_cell.angle_beta   90.00
_cell.angle_gamma   90.00
#
_symmetry.space_group_name_H-M   'P 1'
#
loop_
_entity.id
_entity.type
_entity.pdbx_description
1 polymer ?
#
loop_
_entity_poly.entity_id
_entity_poly.type
_entity_poly.pdbx_seq_one_letter_code
_entity_poly.pdbx_strand_id
1 'polypeptide(L)'
;LKLCDFGSAKRLVRGEPNVAYICSRYYRAPELIFGATDYTTIIDIWSTACVTAELILGQPIFPGESGVDQLVEIIKVLGTPTRDELMAMNPNYTEFKFPQIK
;
A
#
# COMPACT_ATOMS: atom_id res chain seq x y z
N LEU A 1 -19.10 10.92 9.12
CA LEU A 1 -17.79 10.84 8.46
C LEU A 1 -17.73 11.82 7.30
N LYS A 2 -16.65 12.57 7.23
CA LYS A 2 -16.45 13.54 6.16
C LYS A 2 -15.05 13.40 5.59
N LEU A 3 -14.97 13.51 4.27
CA LEU A 3 -13.69 13.42 3.56
C LEU A 3 -13.10 14.83 3.45
N CYS A 4 -11.80 14.94 3.72
CA CYS A 4 -11.12 16.25 3.71
C CYS A 4 -9.64 16.07 3.36
N ASP A 5 -8.92 17.18 3.32
CA ASP A 5 -7.48 17.23 3.09
C ASP A 5 -7.10 16.77 1.67
N PHE A 6 -7.42 17.62 0.70
CA PHE A 6 -7.14 17.32 -0.70
C PHE A 6 -5.80 17.91 -1.18
N GLY A 7 -4.91 18.26 -0.24
CA GLY A 7 -3.62 18.86 -0.59
C GLY A 7 -2.72 17.99 -1.44
N SER A 8 -2.89 16.66 -1.36
CA SER A 8 -2.12 15.72 -2.17
C SER A 8 -2.95 15.08 -3.29
N ALA A 9 -4.16 15.56 -3.50
CA ALA A 9 -5.02 15.01 -4.55
C ALA A 9 -4.46 15.32 -5.92
N LYS A 10 -4.56 14.36 -6.83
CA LYS A 10 -4.00 14.49 -8.15
C LYS A 10 -4.80 13.64 -9.14
N ARG A 11 -4.92 14.13 -10.35
CA ARG A 11 -5.46 13.31 -11.44
C ARG A 11 -4.39 12.36 -11.92
N LEU A 12 -4.73 11.09 -12.01
CA LEU A 12 -3.82 10.09 -12.54
C LEU A 12 -4.05 9.95 -14.05
N VAL A 13 -2.97 10.05 -14.81
CA VAL A 13 -3.02 9.95 -16.26
C VAL A 13 -2.30 8.67 -16.66
N ARG A 14 -2.98 7.84 -17.45
CA ARG A 14 -2.40 6.58 -17.90
C ARG A 14 -1.13 6.84 -18.68
N GLY A 15 -0.07 6.10 -18.37
CA GLY A 15 1.20 6.20 -19.05
C GLY A 15 2.16 7.22 -18.44
N GLU A 16 1.72 8.02 -17.49
CA GLU A 16 2.60 8.97 -16.80
C GLU A 16 3.01 8.39 -15.45
N PRO A 17 4.31 8.40 -15.13
CA PRO A 17 4.76 7.92 -13.84
C PRO A 17 4.36 8.87 -12.72
N ASN A 18 4.09 8.32 -11.56
CA ASN A 18 3.70 9.07 -10.38
C ASN A 18 4.67 8.79 -9.24
N VAL A 19 4.66 9.66 -8.24
CA VAL A 19 5.52 9.49 -7.07
C VAL A 19 5.00 8.34 -6.23
N ALA A 20 5.85 7.38 -5.89
CA ALA A 20 5.48 6.24 -5.07
C ALA A 20 5.47 6.58 -3.58
N TYR A 21 6.30 7.53 -3.17
CA TYR A 21 6.42 7.87 -1.76
C TYR A 21 5.36 8.89 -1.36
N ILE A 22 4.14 8.43 -1.31
CA ILE A 22 2.98 9.25 -0.91
C ILE A 22 2.16 8.49 0.11
N CYS A 23 1.20 9.18 0.71
CA CYS A 23 0.28 8.61 1.69
C CYS A 23 0.94 8.43 3.06
N SER A 24 0.13 8.54 4.09
CA SER A 24 0.59 8.31 5.46
C SER A 24 0.93 6.84 5.63
N ARG A 25 1.98 6.60 6.41
CA ARG A 25 2.62 5.28 6.52
C ARG A 25 1.68 4.09 6.72
N TYR A 26 0.78 4.17 7.68
CA TYR A 26 -0.06 3.04 8.03
C TYR A 26 -1.15 2.74 7.00
N TYR A 27 -1.38 3.64 6.09
CA TYR A 27 -2.48 3.56 5.12
C TYR A 27 -1.98 3.40 3.69
N ARG A 28 -0.68 3.21 3.53
CA ARG A 28 -0.04 3.10 2.23
C ARG A 28 -0.29 1.72 1.63
N ALA A 29 -0.77 1.70 0.38
CA ALA A 29 -1.00 0.44 -0.33
C ALA A 29 0.30 -0.30 -0.58
N PRO A 30 0.28 -1.64 -0.66
CA PRO A 30 1.51 -2.42 -0.84
C PRO A 30 2.24 -2.08 -2.13
N GLU A 31 1.53 -1.76 -3.22
CA GLU A 31 2.20 -1.38 -4.46
C GLU A 31 3.04 -0.12 -4.30
N LEU A 32 2.61 0.80 -3.42
CA LEU A 32 3.41 1.98 -3.12
C LEU A 32 4.65 1.64 -2.31
N ILE A 33 4.52 0.68 -1.40
CA ILE A 33 5.66 0.22 -0.61
C ILE A 33 6.69 -0.43 -1.51
N PHE A 34 6.23 -1.16 -2.54
CA PHE A 34 7.10 -1.77 -3.53
C PHE A 34 7.65 -0.78 -4.56
N GLY A 35 7.26 0.50 -4.46
CA GLY A 35 7.83 1.55 -5.31
C GLY A 35 7.15 1.72 -6.66
N ALA A 36 5.93 1.23 -6.81
CA ALA A 36 5.21 1.37 -8.08
C ALA A 36 4.95 2.84 -8.38
N THR A 37 5.12 3.21 -9.65
CA THR A 37 4.84 4.57 -10.11
C THR A 37 3.65 4.63 -11.05
N ASP A 38 3.08 3.48 -11.39
CA ASP A 38 1.95 3.37 -12.31
C ASP A 38 0.66 2.93 -11.59
N TYR A 39 0.54 3.27 -10.32
CA TYR A 39 -0.61 2.90 -9.51
C TYR A 39 -1.89 3.61 -9.98
N THR A 40 -3.02 3.12 -9.51
CA THR A 40 -4.33 3.65 -9.87
C THR A 40 -5.05 4.18 -8.63
N THR A 41 -6.28 4.65 -8.82
CA THR A 41 -7.09 5.14 -7.72
C THR A 41 -7.41 4.06 -6.69
N ILE A 42 -7.15 2.81 -7.00
CA ILE A 42 -7.39 1.69 -6.08
C ILE A 42 -6.52 1.82 -4.81
N ILE A 43 -5.40 2.56 -4.88
CA ILE A 43 -4.61 2.81 -3.67
C ILE A 43 -5.44 3.47 -2.57
N ASP A 44 -6.43 4.29 -2.94
CA ASP A 44 -7.30 4.94 -1.98
C ASP A 44 -8.31 3.96 -1.37
N ILE A 45 -8.69 2.93 -2.12
CA ILE A 45 -9.54 1.88 -1.59
C ILE A 45 -8.80 1.10 -0.50
N TRP A 46 -7.51 0.83 -0.71
CA TRP A 46 -6.69 0.20 0.32
C TRP A 46 -6.67 1.06 1.59
N SER A 47 -6.43 2.37 1.43
CA SER A 47 -6.41 3.28 2.58
C SER A 47 -7.75 3.31 3.30
N THR A 48 -8.84 3.32 2.56
CA THR A 48 -10.19 3.29 3.13
C THR A 48 -10.42 2.02 3.93
N ALA A 49 -9.97 0.89 3.40
CA ALA A 49 -10.08 -0.38 4.10
C ALA A 49 -9.28 -0.37 5.41
N CYS A 50 -8.10 0.24 5.39
CA CYS A 50 -7.27 0.36 6.59
C CYS A 50 -7.97 1.19 7.66
N VAL A 51 -8.60 2.29 7.26
CA VAL A 51 -9.35 3.13 8.20
C VAL A 51 -10.55 2.36 8.77
N THR A 52 -11.24 1.65 7.91
CA THR A 52 -12.39 0.85 8.34
C THR A 52 -11.98 -0.20 9.37
N ALA A 53 -10.89 -0.90 9.10
CA ALA A 53 -10.37 -1.90 10.03
C ALA A 53 -9.97 -1.26 11.36
N GLU A 54 -9.37 -0.09 11.30
CA GLU A 54 -8.94 0.62 12.50
C GLU A 54 -10.12 1.03 13.36
N LEU A 55 -11.23 1.41 12.74
CA LEU A 55 -12.46 1.74 13.48
C LEU A 55 -12.99 0.54 14.26
N ILE A 56 -12.79 -0.64 13.72
CA ILE A 56 -13.23 -1.88 14.37
C ILE A 56 -12.23 -2.32 15.44
N LEU A 57 -10.94 -2.26 15.12
CA LEU A 57 -9.87 -2.75 16.00
C LEU A 57 -9.47 -1.77 17.10
N GLY A 58 -9.64 -0.48 16.84
CA GLY A 58 -9.21 0.57 17.77
C GLY A 58 -7.73 0.93 17.63
N GLN A 59 -7.05 0.36 16.66
CA GLN A 59 -5.65 0.67 16.39
C GLN A 59 -5.34 0.34 14.92
N PRO A 60 -4.26 0.88 14.35
CA PRO A 60 -3.92 0.60 12.95
C PRO A 60 -3.74 -0.90 12.71
N ILE A 61 -4.29 -1.38 11.58
CA ILE A 61 -4.19 -2.80 11.26
C ILE A 61 -2.78 -3.18 10.74
N PHE A 62 -2.13 -2.27 10.04
CA PHE A 62 -0.79 -2.52 9.49
C PHE A 62 0.20 -1.46 9.98
N PRO A 63 0.57 -1.50 11.28
CA PRO A 63 1.56 -0.55 11.79
C PRO A 63 2.95 -0.92 11.31
N GLY A 64 3.89 0.01 11.45
CA GLY A 64 5.28 -0.25 11.08
C GLY A 64 6.06 1.04 11.06
N GLU A 65 7.33 0.96 11.41
CA GLU A 65 8.20 2.12 11.43
C GLU A 65 8.90 2.33 10.09
N SER A 66 8.88 1.31 9.25
CA SER A 66 9.46 1.38 7.90
C SER A 66 8.57 0.65 6.94
N GLY A 67 8.85 0.80 5.63
CA GLY A 67 8.10 0.07 4.61
C GLY A 67 8.22 -1.43 4.78
N VAL A 68 9.41 -1.91 5.14
CA VAL A 68 9.64 -3.34 5.36
C VAL A 68 8.80 -3.86 6.51
N ASP A 69 8.78 -3.13 7.62
CA ASP A 69 7.97 -3.51 8.78
C ASP A 69 6.50 -3.57 8.42
N GLN A 70 6.02 -2.61 7.65
CA GLN A 70 4.64 -2.58 7.21
C GLN A 70 4.31 -3.77 6.33
N LEU A 71 5.21 -4.13 5.42
CA LEU A 71 5.01 -5.30 4.56
C LEU A 71 4.90 -6.57 5.38
N VAL A 72 5.70 -6.71 6.43
CA VAL A 72 5.63 -7.87 7.31
C VAL A 72 4.26 -7.94 7.97
N GLU A 73 3.73 -6.82 8.45
CA GLU A 73 2.41 -6.80 9.05
C GLU A 73 1.32 -7.16 8.06
N ILE A 74 1.43 -6.67 6.82
CA ILE A 74 0.47 -7.01 5.78
C ILE A 74 0.52 -8.50 5.47
N ILE A 75 1.72 -9.06 5.38
CA ILE A 75 1.91 -10.48 5.08
C ILE A 75 1.35 -11.36 6.19
N LYS A 76 1.46 -10.92 7.44
CA LYS A 76 0.89 -11.67 8.56
C LYS A 76 -0.62 -11.85 8.46
N VAL A 77 -1.29 -10.89 7.85
CA VAL A 77 -2.75 -10.92 7.74
C VAL A 77 -3.19 -11.53 6.40
N LEU A 78 -2.59 -11.09 5.30
CA LEU A 78 -3.02 -11.48 3.97
C LEU A 78 -2.23 -12.62 3.35
N GLY A 79 -1.07 -12.96 3.93
CA GLY A 79 -0.20 -13.98 3.39
C GLY A 79 0.85 -13.39 2.45
N THR A 80 1.88 -14.18 2.17
CA THR A 80 2.96 -13.78 1.27
C THR A 80 2.42 -13.69 -0.15
N PRO A 81 2.66 -12.57 -0.86
CA PRO A 81 2.17 -12.45 -2.23
C PRO A 81 2.88 -13.42 -3.17
N THR A 82 2.16 -13.88 -4.18
CA THR A 82 2.73 -14.70 -5.22
C THR A 82 3.55 -13.83 -6.17
N ARG A 83 4.34 -14.49 -7.03
CA ARG A 83 5.11 -13.77 -8.03
C ARG A 83 4.21 -12.93 -8.94
N ASP A 84 3.07 -13.49 -9.33
CA ASP A 84 2.11 -12.78 -10.18
C ASP A 84 1.55 -11.57 -9.48
N GLU A 85 1.26 -11.69 -8.19
CA GLU A 85 0.76 -10.56 -7.40
C GLU A 85 1.81 -9.47 -7.28
N LEU A 86 3.07 -9.85 -7.07
CA LEU A 86 4.17 -8.88 -7.03
C LEU A 86 4.31 -8.13 -8.33
N MET A 87 4.25 -8.86 -9.45
CA MET A 87 4.36 -8.24 -10.77
C MET A 87 3.19 -7.32 -11.06
N ALA A 88 2.01 -7.65 -10.55
CA ALA A 88 0.85 -6.79 -10.71
C ALA A 88 1.01 -5.48 -9.93
N MET A 89 1.66 -5.54 -8.77
CA MET A 89 1.89 -4.35 -7.97
C MET A 89 3.00 -3.47 -8.53
N ASN A 90 4.08 -4.08 -9.01
CA ASN A 90 5.19 -3.34 -9.60
C ASN A 90 5.93 -4.21 -10.62
N PRO A 91 5.62 -4.01 -11.92
CA PRO A 91 6.27 -4.83 -12.96
C PRO A 91 7.78 -4.62 -13.06
N ASN A 92 8.28 -3.51 -12.52
CA ASN A 92 9.72 -3.23 -12.51
C ASN A 92 10.41 -3.75 -11.26
N TYR A 93 9.68 -4.45 -10.41
CA TYR A 93 10.23 -4.99 -9.19
C TYR A 93 11.26 -6.07 -9.51
N THR A 94 12.47 -5.90 -9.01
CA THR A 94 13.57 -6.81 -9.32
C THR A 94 13.96 -7.70 -8.16
N GLU A 95 14.01 -7.16 -6.95
CA GLU A 95 14.47 -7.95 -5.84
C GLU A 95 14.01 -7.41 -4.52
N PHE A 96 13.15 -8.11 -3.89
CA PHE A 96 12.75 -7.78 -2.53
C PHE A 96 12.45 -9.10 -1.84
N LYS A 97 13.34 -9.50 -0.95
CA LYS A 97 13.15 -10.71 -0.19
C LYS A 97 12.47 -10.39 1.13
N PHE A 98 11.36 -11.02 1.36
CA PHE A 98 10.65 -10.89 2.61
C PHE A 98 10.31 -12.29 3.12
N PRO A 99 10.08 -12.43 4.44
CA PRO A 99 9.85 -13.75 5.01
C PRO A 99 8.59 -14.40 4.47
N GLN A 100 8.65 -15.71 4.31
CA GLN A 100 7.51 -16.52 3.97
C GLN A 100 6.75 -16.85 5.25
N ILE A 101 5.68 -16.12 5.51
CA ILE A 101 4.96 -16.27 6.75
C ILE A 101 3.76 -17.19 6.60
N LYS A 102 3.26 -17.30 5.43
CA LYS A 102 2.07 -18.00 5.27
C LYS A 102 2.20 -19.51 5.21
#